data_e6020f6a433b2b9630e3d0f8aa81a21c
#
_entry.id   e6020f6a433b2b9630e3d0f8aa81a21c
#
_cell.length_a   1.000
_cell.length_b   1.000
_cell.length_c   1.000
_cell.angle_alpha   90.00
_cell.angle_beta   90.00
_cell.angle_gamma   90.00
#
_symmetry.space_group_name_H-M   'P 1'
#
loop_
_entity.id
_entity.type
_entity.pdbx_description
1 polymer ?
#
loop_
_entity_poly.entity_id
_entity_poly.type
_entity_poly.pdbx_seq_one_letter_code
_entity_poly.pdbx_strand_id
1 'polypeptide(L)'
;MKVISVVEYNVRTGCAEEFIAAFDAPGGISPGVNFQRLIQVTDTRFIGISEMNDIEIAVNKEGTSIDWLDHHEHLLEKYENGNKIQSCAGIVVHSQDEERIS
;
A
#
# COMPACT_ATOMS: atom_id res chain seq x y z
N MET A 1 -7.15 5.26 17.37
CA MET A 1 -8.10 4.94 16.28
C MET A 1 -7.34 4.32 15.12
N LYS A 2 -7.87 3.25 14.58
CA LYS A 2 -7.25 2.59 13.43
C LYS A 2 -7.38 3.44 12.17
N VAL A 3 -6.33 3.40 11.34
CA VAL A 3 -6.25 4.13 10.08
C VAL A 3 -6.06 3.13 8.95
N ILE A 4 -6.80 3.30 7.87
CA ILE A 4 -6.61 2.53 6.63
C ILE A 4 -5.97 3.46 5.60
N SER A 5 -4.88 2.98 4.99
CA SER A 5 -4.22 3.65 3.88
C SER A 5 -4.46 2.84 2.61
N VAL A 6 -4.82 3.53 1.54
CA VAL A 6 -5.05 2.94 0.22
C VAL A 6 -4.16 3.66 -0.78
N VAL A 7 -3.33 2.90 -1.48
CA VAL A 7 -2.39 3.45 -2.47
C VAL A 7 -2.61 2.75 -3.81
N GLU A 8 -2.88 3.51 -4.84
CA GLU A 8 -3.03 2.99 -6.19
C GLU A 8 -1.74 3.18 -6.97
N TYR A 9 -1.31 2.10 -7.65
CA TYR A 9 -0.11 2.08 -8.47
C TYR A 9 -0.46 1.78 -9.91
N ASN A 10 0.18 2.50 -10.81
CA ASN A 10 0.11 2.24 -12.25
C ASN A 10 1.45 1.62 -12.67
N VAL A 11 1.47 0.30 -12.80
CA VAL A 11 2.68 -0.48 -13.09
C VAL A 11 2.89 -0.58 -14.59
N ARG A 12 4.14 -0.44 -15.03
CA ARG A 12 4.47 -0.58 -16.45
C ARG A 12 4.12 -1.97 -16.97
N THR A 13 3.66 -2.02 -18.20
CA THR A 13 3.35 -3.28 -18.88
C THR A 13 4.57 -4.20 -18.84
N GLY A 14 4.36 -5.44 -18.40
CA GLY A 14 5.43 -6.44 -18.30
C GLY A 14 6.22 -6.40 -16.99
N CYS A 15 5.94 -5.45 -16.09
CA CYS A 15 6.66 -5.31 -14.83
C CYS A 15 5.87 -5.82 -13.61
N ALA A 16 4.71 -6.45 -13.82
CA ALA A 16 3.85 -6.87 -12.72
C ALA A 16 4.54 -7.83 -11.75
N GLU A 17 5.23 -8.85 -12.24
CA GLU A 17 5.89 -9.83 -11.38
C GLU A 17 6.99 -9.18 -10.54
N GLU A 18 7.80 -8.33 -11.15
CA GLU A 18 8.87 -7.62 -10.47
C GLU A 18 8.29 -6.65 -9.41
N PHE A 19 7.18 -5.99 -9.74
CA PHE A 19 6.50 -5.11 -8.82
C PHE A 19 5.97 -5.87 -7.60
N ILE A 20 5.32 -7.01 -7.80
CA ILE A 20 4.82 -7.86 -6.72
C ILE A 20 5.98 -8.33 -5.83
N ALA A 21 7.08 -8.76 -6.44
CA ALA A 21 8.26 -9.20 -5.70
C ALA A 21 8.87 -8.08 -4.84
N ALA A 22 8.74 -6.82 -5.28
CA ALA A 22 9.25 -5.67 -4.53
C ALA A 22 8.53 -5.48 -3.18
N PHE A 23 7.33 -6.00 -3.03
CA PHE A 23 6.59 -5.94 -1.76
C PHE A 23 6.99 -7.04 -0.78
N ASP A 24 7.69 -8.05 -1.25
CA ASP A 24 8.14 -9.16 -0.41
C ASP A 24 9.49 -8.82 0.24
N ALA A 25 9.48 -7.71 1.01
CA ALA A 25 10.68 -7.22 1.65
C ALA A 25 11.03 -8.03 2.91
N PRO A 26 12.33 -8.23 3.19
CA PRO A 26 12.76 -8.84 4.45
C PRO A 26 12.31 -8.01 5.66
N GLY A 27 11.99 -8.68 6.75
CA GLY A 27 11.64 -8.04 8.00
C GLY A 27 10.15 -7.97 8.32
N GLY A 28 9.29 -8.34 7.36
CA GLY A 28 7.85 -8.42 7.58
C GLY A 28 7.18 -7.06 7.80
N ILE A 29 6.08 -7.08 8.54
CA ILE A 29 5.25 -5.91 8.81
C ILE A 29 5.87 -5.04 9.90
N SER A 30 5.86 -3.73 9.71
CA SER A 30 6.36 -2.77 10.70
C SER A 30 5.50 -2.77 11.97
N PRO A 31 6.09 -2.45 13.15
CA PRO A 31 5.32 -2.31 14.38
C PRO A 31 4.15 -1.32 14.22
N GLY A 32 3.00 -1.69 14.76
CA GLY A 32 1.80 -0.85 14.68
C GLY A 32 1.00 -1.01 13.41
N VAL A 33 1.50 -1.77 12.44
CA VAL A 33 0.77 -2.11 11.22
C VAL A 33 0.11 -3.47 11.43
N ASN A 34 -1.21 -3.52 11.30
CA ASN A 34 -1.96 -4.75 11.54
C ASN A 34 -1.93 -5.70 10.35
N PHE A 35 -2.00 -5.14 9.15
CA PHE A 35 -1.88 -5.93 7.93
C PHE A 35 -1.50 -5.03 6.75
N GLN A 36 -0.98 -5.69 5.71
CA GLN A 36 -0.77 -5.10 4.38
C GLN A 36 -1.27 -6.09 3.34
N ARG A 37 -1.91 -5.58 2.31
CA ARG A 37 -2.38 -6.38 1.18
C ARG A 37 -2.06 -5.65 -0.11
N LEU A 38 -1.62 -6.39 -1.10
CA LEU A 38 -1.47 -5.89 -2.46
C LEU A 38 -2.50 -6.59 -3.33
N ILE A 39 -3.36 -5.80 -3.98
CA ILE A 39 -4.43 -6.30 -4.84
C ILE A 39 -4.07 -6.01 -6.28
N GLN A 40 -4.12 -7.01 -7.14
CA GLN A 40 -3.97 -6.83 -8.57
C GLN A 40 -5.35 -6.70 -9.21
N VAL A 41 -5.62 -5.53 -9.79
CA VAL A 41 -6.90 -5.25 -10.44
C VAL A 41 -6.83 -5.59 -11.92
N THR A 42 -5.75 -5.18 -12.58
CA THR A 42 -5.44 -5.52 -13.98
C THR A 42 -3.95 -5.83 -14.09
N ASP A 43 -3.47 -6.11 -15.29
CA ASP A 43 -2.04 -6.36 -15.51
C ASP A 43 -1.15 -5.19 -15.08
N THR A 44 -1.70 -3.98 -15.05
CA THR A 44 -0.95 -2.76 -14.75
C THR A 44 -1.46 -2.00 -13.52
N ARG A 45 -2.67 -2.27 -13.06
CA ARG A 45 -3.27 -1.55 -11.95
C ARG A 45 -3.22 -2.37 -10.67
N PHE A 46 -2.58 -1.80 -9.65
CA PHE A 46 -2.44 -2.44 -8.33
C PHE A 46 -2.92 -1.49 -7.25
N ILE A 47 -3.44 -2.06 -6.17
CA ILE A 47 -3.87 -1.31 -4.99
C ILE A 47 -3.22 -1.93 -3.77
N GLY A 48 -2.50 -1.11 -3.01
CA GLY A 48 -1.96 -1.49 -1.71
C GLY A 48 -2.88 -0.99 -0.60
N ILE A 49 -3.21 -1.86 0.33
CA ILE A 49 -4.06 -1.53 1.49
C ILE A 49 -3.31 -1.92 2.75
N SER A 50 -3.26 -1.01 3.72
CA SER A 50 -2.69 -1.30 5.02
C SER A 50 -3.54 -0.69 6.13
N GLU A 51 -3.57 -1.37 7.27
CA GLU A 51 -4.21 -0.88 8.48
C GLU A 51 -3.17 -0.64 9.55
N MET A 52 -3.25 0.51 10.19
CA MET A 52 -2.36 0.91 11.28
C MET A 52 -3.16 1.25 12.52
N ASN A 53 -2.52 1.13 13.69
CA ASN A 53 -3.20 1.35 14.96
C ASN A 53 -3.60 2.80 15.19
N ASP A 54 -2.82 3.75 14.66
CA ASP A 54 -3.14 5.18 14.78
C ASP A 54 -2.47 6.01 13.67
N ILE A 55 -2.81 7.28 13.64
CA ILE A 55 -2.33 8.22 12.61
C ILE A 55 -0.82 8.48 12.70
N GLU A 56 -0.24 8.40 13.87
CA GLU A 56 1.18 8.65 14.05
C GLU A 56 2.02 7.60 13.31
N ILE A 57 1.56 6.36 13.33
CA ILE A 57 2.23 5.28 12.60
C ILE A 57 2.16 5.53 11.09
N ALA A 58 1.03 6.00 10.59
CA ALA A 58 0.87 6.35 9.18
C ALA A 58 1.83 7.48 8.77
N VAL A 59 1.94 8.51 9.58
CA VAL A 59 2.85 9.64 9.34
C VAL A 59 4.31 9.18 9.34
N ASN A 60 4.68 8.36 10.29
CA ASN A 60 6.05 7.84 10.39
C ASN A 60 6.43 6.94 9.21
N LYS A 61 5.47 6.23 8.64
CA LYS A 61 5.69 5.37 7.46
C LYS A 61 5.88 6.14 6.16
N GLU A 62 5.43 7.38 6.11
CA GLU A 62 5.44 8.16 4.87
C GLU A 62 6.84 8.31 4.29
N GLY A 63 7.84 8.62 5.12
CA GLY A 63 9.22 8.75 4.67
C GLY A 63 9.77 7.45 4.09
N THR A 64 9.51 6.33 4.74
CA THR A 64 9.92 5.00 4.25
C THR A 64 9.24 4.67 2.92
N SER A 65 7.97 5.04 2.77
CA SER A 65 7.22 4.81 1.53
C SER A 65 7.79 5.62 0.37
N ILE A 66 8.21 6.86 0.62
CA ILE A 66 8.85 7.70 -0.40
C ILE A 66 10.17 7.08 -0.86
N ASP A 67 11.00 6.60 0.08
CA ASP A 67 12.26 5.93 -0.26
C ASP A 67 12.01 4.68 -1.10
N TRP A 68 11.02 3.89 -0.73
CA TRP A 68 10.64 2.70 -1.48
C TRP A 68 10.22 3.05 -2.91
N LEU A 69 9.43 4.11 -3.08
CA LEU A 69 9.00 4.59 -4.39
C LEU A 69 10.17 5.03 -5.25
N ASP A 70 11.12 5.74 -4.67
CA ASP A 70 12.31 6.20 -5.39
C ASP A 70 13.14 5.02 -5.91
N HIS A 71 13.26 3.95 -5.13
CA HIS A 71 13.99 2.74 -5.52
C HIS A 71 13.27 1.92 -6.61
N HIS A 72 11.96 2.02 -6.69
CA HIS A 72 11.14 1.20 -7.60
C HIS A 72 10.42 2.02 -8.66
N GLU A 73 10.82 3.28 -8.83
CA GLU A 73 10.24 4.20 -9.79
C GLU A 73 10.20 3.65 -11.22
N HIS A 74 11.23 2.90 -11.59
CA HIS A 74 11.35 2.34 -12.93
C HIS A 74 10.26 1.32 -13.27
N LEU A 75 9.55 0.81 -12.28
CA LEU A 75 8.43 -0.13 -12.45
C LEU A 75 7.10 0.56 -12.68
N LEU A 76 7.04 1.88 -12.46
CA LEU A 76 5.79 2.63 -12.44
C LEU A 76 5.68 3.59 -13.62
N GLU A 77 4.46 3.75 -14.10
CA GLU A 77 4.12 4.82 -15.05
C GLU A 77 3.42 5.94 -14.31
N LYS A 78 3.70 7.16 -14.73
CA LYS A 78 3.07 8.33 -14.15
C LYS A 78 1.61 8.43 -14.62
N TYR A 79 0.74 8.89 -13.73
CA TYR A 79 -0.62 9.28 -14.09
C TYR A 79 -0.59 10.58 -14.90
N GLU A 80 -1.73 10.94 -15.49
CA GLU A 80 -1.87 12.15 -16.30
C GLU A 80 -1.45 13.41 -15.53
N ASN A 81 -1.67 13.44 -14.22
CA ASN A 81 -1.27 14.55 -13.36
C ASN A 81 0.22 14.57 -13.02
N GLY A 82 1.01 13.62 -13.55
CA GLY A 82 2.44 13.51 -13.28
C GLY A 82 2.81 12.75 -12.02
N ASN A 83 1.87 12.34 -11.21
CA ASN A 83 2.13 11.55 -10.00
C ASN A 83 2.35 10.08 -10.35
N LYS A 84 3.21 9.42 -9.58
CA LYS A 84 3.52 7.98 -9.74
C LYS A 84 2.52 7.09 -9.00
N ILE A 85 1.86 7.63 -7.99
CA ILE A 85 0.87 6.93 -7.19
C ILE A 85 -0.30 7.86 -6.91
N GLN A 86 -1.43 7.26 -6.54
CA GLN A 86 -2.55 7.98 -5.97
C GLN A 86 -2.87 7.32 -4.64
N SER A 87 -2.96 8.14 -3.59
CA SER A 87 -3.16 7.61 -2.24
C SER A 87 -4.20 8.39 -1.48
N CYS A 88 -4.85 7.71 -0.56
CA CYS A 88 -5.70 8.32 0.44
C CYS A 88 -5.60 7.51 1.73
N ALA A 89 -5.92 8.16 2.84
CA ALA A 89 -5.98 7.49 4.12
C ALA A 89 -7.12 8.08 4.94
N GLY A 90 -7.69 7.27 5.80
CA GLY A 90 -8.79 7.71 6.64
C GLY A 90 -8.89 6.90 7.91
N ILE A 91 -9.65 7.42 8.86
CA ILE A 91 -9.90 6.76 10.13
C ILE A 91 -11.03 5.75 9.94
N VAL A 92 -10.84 4.56 10.50
CA VAL A 92 -11.89 3.53 10.48
C VAL A 92 -13.01 3.93 11.42
N VAL A 93 -14.19 4.18 10.87
CA VAL A 93 -15.37 4.62 11.64
C VAL A 93 -16.39 3.51 11.83
N HIS A 94 -16.22 2.39 11.15
CA HIS A 94 -17.08 1.21 11.28
C HIS A 94 -16.29 -0.02 10.87
N SER A 95 -16.42 -1.09 11.64
CA SER A 95 -15.82 -2.39 11.31
C SER A 95 -16.85 -3.48 11.54
N GLN A 96 -16.83 -4.45 10.63
CA GLN A 96 -17.68 -5.63 10.74
C GLN A 96 -16.87 -6.80 10.22
N ASP A 97 -16.42 -7.63 11.14
CA ASP A 97 -15.57 -8.75 10.81
C ASP A 97 -16.38 -10.05 10.89
N GLU A 98 -15.91 -11.08 10.19
CA GLU A 98 -16.52 -12.37 10.27
C GLU A 98 -16.41 -12.91 11.70
N GLU A 99 -17.55 -13.09 12.37
CA GLU A 99 -17.57 -13.70 13.69
C GLU A 99 -17.44 -15.21 13.55
N ARG A 100 -16.44 -15.75 14.22
CA ARG A 100 -16.32 -17.18 14.40
C ARG A 100 -17.07 -17.58 15.64
N ILE A 101 -18.16 -18.22 15.43
CA ILE A 101 -18.89 -18.83 16.53
C ILE A 101 -18.15 -20.12 16.88
N SER A 102 -17.53 -20.09 18.01
CA SER A 102 -16.85 -21.26 18.55
C SER A 102 -17.82 -22.10 19.40
#